data_5a2e8f88a4e9d33b602a29723078c4ff
#
_entry.id   5a2e8f88a4e9d33b602a29723078c4ff
#
_cell.length_a   1.000
_cell.length_b   1.000
_cell.length_c   1.000
_cell.angle_alpha   90.00
_cell.angle_beta   90.00
_cell.angle_gamma   90.00
#
_symmetry.space_group_name_H-M   'P 1'
#
loop_
_entity.id
_entity.type
_entity.pdbx_description
1 polymer ?
#
loop_
_entity_poly.entity_id
_entity_poly.type
_entity_poly.pdbx_seq_one_letter_code
_entity_poly.pdbx_strand_id
1 'polypeptide(L)'
;MVSDAKSIAQYIVNYFIDADAPVSNLQLQKLLYFSWIDYYQKKKGAYLFDESFVAWPLGPDVLSAYYDFCAYGAEPVFRYRPINLSGLDTKTLDTCLESFKGWTAYELVNKSHRKGGAWDSVYQGGEGRDRVIDFELIVDKECEGVSC
;
A
#
# COMPACT_ATOMS: atom_id res chain seq x y z
N MET A 1 11.61 -11.41 10.64
CA MET A 1 10.75 -12.07 9.65
C MET A 1 9.74 -11.08 9.09
N VAL A 2 9.61 -11.03 7.79
CA VAL A 2 8.72 -10.08 7.12
C VAL A 2 7.32 -10.69 7.01
N SER A 3 6.28 -9.90 7.29
CA SER A 3 4.90 -10.34 7.09
C SER A 3 4.58 -10.42 5.59
N ASP A 4 3.63 -11.26 5.19
CA ASP A 4 3.23 -11.27 3.79
C ASP A 4 2.23 -10.14 3.50
N ALA A 5 2.14 -9.76 2.22
CA ALA A 5 1.30 -8.64 1.83
C ALA A 5 -0.18 -8.89 2.10
N LYS A 6 -0.65 -10.13 1.97
CA LYS A 6 -2.06 -10.47 2.23
C LYS A 6 -2.42 -10.26 3.69
N SER A 7 -1.52 -10.61 4.60
CA SER A 7 -1.75 -10.40 6.04
C SER A 7 -1.78 -8.91 6.37
N ILE A 8 -0.88 -8.13 5.80
CA ILE A 8 -0.87 -6.68 5.97
C ILE A 8 -2.16 -6.08 5.39
N ALA A 9 -2.58 -6.55 4.21
CA ALA A 9 -3.81 -6.07 3.58
C ALA A 9 -5.03 -6.34 4.46
N GLN A 10 -5.13 -7.55 5.02
CA GLN A 10 -6.25 -7.88 5.93
C GLN A 10 -6.20 -7.01 7.19
N TYR A 11 -5.01 -6.75 7.71
CA TYR A 11 -4.87 -5.86 8.86
C TYR A 11 -5.40 -4.46 8.54
N ILE A 12 -5.05 -3.93 7.36
CA ILE A 12 -5.52 -2.60 6.93
C ILE A 12 -7.05 -2.59 6.80
N VAL A 13 -7.61 -3.63 6.18
CA VAL A 13 -9.06 -3.77 6.06
C VAL A 13 -9.72 -3.75 7.44
N ASN A 14 -9.20 -4.55 8.38
CA ASN A 14 -9.72 -4.61 9.74
C ASN A 14 -9.65 -3.24 10.42
N TYR A 15 -8.53 -2.54 10.24
CA TYR A 15 -8.34 -1.22 10.85
C TYR A 15 -9.46 -0.26 10.45
N PHE A 16 -9.77 -0.21 9.15
CA PHE A 16 -10.78 0.74 8.66
C PHE A 16 -12.21 0.27 8.93
N ILE A 17 -12.45 -1.04 9.04
CA ILE A 17 -13.74 -1.53 9.52
C ILE A 17 -13.95 -1.07 10.97
N ASP A 18 -12.94 -1.26 11.82
CA ASP A 18 -13.02 -0.84 13.24
C ASP A 18 -13.15 0.68 13.38
N ALA A 19 -12.64 1.43 12.41
CA ALA A 19 -12.75 2.89 12.41
C ALA A 19 -14.06 3.39 11.79
N ASP A 20 -14.96 2.47 11.44
CA ASP A 20 -16.23 2.78 10.76
C ASP A 20 -16.01 3.54 9.44
N ALA A 21 -14.94 3.21 8.74
CA ALA A 21 -14.56 3.83 7.48
C ALA A 21 -14.00 2.78 6.51
N PRO A 22 -14.77 1.72 6.19
CA PRO A 22 -14.27 0.63 5.36
C PRO A 22 -13.80 1.13 4.00
N VAL A 23 -12.77 0.50 3.47
CA VAL A 23 -12.12 0.92 2.23
C VAL A 23 -12.39 -0.08 1.10
N SER A 24 -12.35 0.41 -0.14
CA SER A 24 -12.43 -0.43 -1.33
C SER A 24 -11.08 -1.08 -1.60
N ASN A 25 -11.07 -2.06 -2.51
CA ASN A 25 -9.82 -2.69 -2.92
C ASN A 25 -8.85 -1.67 -3.54
N LEU A 26 -9.37 -0.74 -4.33
CA LEU A 26 -8.53 0.31 -4.92
C LEU A 26 -7.85 1.15 -3.85
N GLN A 27 -8.61 1.58 -2.84
CA GLN A 27 -8.03 2.31 -1.71
C GLN A 27 -7.01 1.45 -0.98
N LEU A 28 -7.33 0.19 -0.75
CA LEU A 28 -6.45 -0.75 -0.05
C LEU A 28 -5.09 -0.88 -0.74
N GLN A 29 -5.08 -1.00 -2.06
CA GLN A 29 -3.83 -1.13 -2.81
C GLN A 29 -2.93 0.10 -2.63
N LYS A 30 -3.53 1.29 -2.65
CA LYS A 30 -2.77 2.53 -2.45
C LYS A 30 -2.31 2.67 -1.01
N LEU A 31 -3.13 2.24 -0.05
CA LEU A 31 -2.74 2.23 1.35
C LEU A 31 -1.58 1.27 1.62
N LEU A 32 -1.55 0.13 0.94
CA LEU A 32 -0.40 -0.78 1.00
C LEU A 32 0.87 -0.07 0.56
N TYR A 33 0.79 0.69 -0.53
CA TYR A 33 1.94 1.42 -1.07
C TYR A 33 2.46 2.48 -0.10
N PHE A 34 1.57 3.35 0.39
CA PHE A 34 1.98 4.42 1.30
C PHE A 34 2.41 3.89 2.66
N SER A 35 1.78 2.81 3.12
CA SER A 35 2.18 2.17 4.38
C SER A 35 3.56 1.55 4.27
N TRP A 36 3.88 0.94 3.14
CA TRP A 36 5.20 0.37 2.90
C TRP A 36 6.28 1.46 2.99
N ILE A 37 6.03 2.59 2.31
CA ILE A 37 6.96 3.72 2.29
C ILE A 37 7.14 4.29 3.70
N ASP A 38 6.03 4.56 4.39
CA ASP A 38 6.07 5.14 5.73
C ASP A 38 6.80 4.23 6.71
N TYR A 39 6.50 2.94 6.65
CA TYR A 39 7.14 1.95 7.54
C TYR A 39 8.64 1.87 7.29
N TYR A 40 9.04 1.82 6.02
CA TYR A 40 10.45 1.79 5.64
C TYR A 40 11.19 2.99 6.23
N GLN A 41 10.63 4.18 6.06
CA GLN A 41 11.25 5.41 6.56
C GLN A 41 11.37 5.42 8.08
N LYS A 42 10.31 5.05 8.78
CA LYS A 42 10.27 5.12 10.24
C LYS A 42 10.99 3.97 10.92
N LYS A 43 11.13 2.84 10.26
CA LYS A 43 11.76 1.65 10.82
C LYS A 43 13.15 1.39 10.24
N LYS A 44 13.83 2.44 9.80
CA LYS A 44 15.23 2.42 9.36
C LYS A 44 15.52 1.36 8.29
N GLY A 45 14.68 1.33 7.26
CA GLY A 45 14.86 0.44 6.14
C GLY A 45 14.25 -0.94 6.30
N ALA A 46 13.44 -1.15 7.31
CA ALA A 46 12.71 -2.40 7.47
C ALA A 46 11.57 -2.47 6.45
N TYR A 47 11.39 -3.63 5.85
CA TYR A 47 10.31 -3.88 4.89
C TYR A 47 9.03 -4.25 5.62
N LEU A 48 7.93 -3.62 5.27
CA LEU A 48 6.61 -3.98 5.79
C LEU A 48 6.20 -5.36 5.27
N PHE A 49 6.48 -5.61 4.00
CA PHE A 49 6.30 -6.92 3.35
C PHE A 49 7.28 -7.00 2.17
N ASP A 50 7.45 -8.19 1.61
CA ASP A 50 8.46 -8.45 0.58
C ASP A 50 7.85 -8.99 -0.72
N GLU A 51 6.70 -8.46 -1.11
CA GLU A 51 6.08 -8.73 -2.40
C GLU A 51 6.06 -7.44 -3.20
N SER A 52 6.47 -7.51 -4.45
CA SER A 52 6.64 -6.32 -5.29
C SER A 52 5.30 -5.71 -5.72
N PHE A 53 5.32 -4.41 -5.94
CA PHE A 53 4.23 -3.70 -6.59
C PHE A 53 4.36 -3.81 -8.09
N VAL A 54 3.24 -3.77 -8.81
CA VAL A 54 3.21 -3.66 -10.27
C VAL A 54 2.60 -2.33 -10.68
N ALA A 55 3.05 -1.82 -11.83
CA ALA A 55 2.59 -0.54 -12.35
C ALA A 55 1.31 -0.74 -13.16
N TRP A 56 0.17 -0.53 -12.52
CA TRP A 56 -1.14 -0.60 -13.16
C TRP A 56 -1.69 0.80 -13.41
N PRO A 57 -2.73 0.93 -14.28
CA PRO A 57 -3.23 2.26 -14.65
C PRO A 57 -3.66 3.16 -13.50
N LEU A 58 -4.19 2.60 -12.42
CA LEU A 58 -4.63 3.39 -11.27
C LEU A 58 -3.60 3.42 -10.13
N GLY A 59 -2.37 3.10 -10.45
CA GLY A 59 -1.27 3.20 -9.50
C GLY A 59 -0.62 1.85 -9.18
N PRO A 60 0.25 1.82 -8.17
CA PRO A 60 0.91 0.59 -7.76
C PRO A 60 -0.05 -0.36 -7.05
N ASP A 61 0.00 -1.63 -7.40
CA ASP A 61 -0.83 -2.69 -6.81
C ASP A 61 0.05 -3.88 -6.45
N VAL A 62 -0.33 -4.60 -5.39
CA VAL A 62 0.27 -5.88 -5.03
C VAL A 62 -0.68 -6.98 -5.48
N LEU A 63 -0.26 -7.81 -6.42
CA LEU A 63 -1.17 -8.77 -7.07
C LEU A 63 -1.82 -9.75 -6.10
N SER A 64 -1.06 -10.31 -5.15
CA SER A 64 -1.62 -11.27 -4.20
C SER A 64 -2.75 -10.66 -3.38
N ALA A 65 -2.56 -9.45 -2.90
CA ALA A 65 -3.57 -8.74 -2.12
C ALA A 65 -4.74 -8.29 -3.02
N TYR A 66 -4.43 -7.83 -4.24
CA TYR A 66 -5.48 -7.42 -5.16
C TYR A 66 -6.46 -8.56 -5.44
N TYR A 67 -5.96 -9.74 -5.77
CA TYR A 67 -6.82 -10.89 -6.09
C TYR A 67 -7.56 -11.43 -4.88
N ASP A 68 -7.01 -11.26 -3.69
CA ASP A 68 -7.68 -11.69 -2.45
C ASP A 68 -8.97 -10.90 -2.20
N PHE A 69 -9.03 -9.65 -2.66
CA PHE A 69 -10.18 -8.77 -2.44
C PHE A 69 -10.92 -8.35 -3.72
N CYS A 70 -10.53 -8.88 -4.88
CA CYS A 70 -11.09 -8.41 -6.14
C CYS A 70 -12.58 -8.69 -6.30
N ALA A 71 -13.12 -9.68 -5.60
CA ALA A 71 -14.54 -10.01 -5.67
C ALA A 71 -15.44 -8.87 -5.17
N TYR A 72 -14.91 -7.97 -4.36
CA TYR A 72 -15.70 -6.83 -3.87
C TYR A 72 -15.89 -5.74 -4.92
N GLY A 73 -15.17 -5.81 -6.04
CA GLY A 73 -15.27 -4.78 -7.07
C GLY A 73 -14.89 -3.41 -6.51
N ALA A 74 -15.75 -2.41 -6.74
CA ALA A 74 -15.54 -1.05 -6.23
C ALA A 74 -16.16 -0.81 -4.85
N GLU A 75 -16.81 -1.83 -4.29
CA GLU A 75 -17.49 -1.69 -3.01
C GLU A 75 -16.51 -1.75 -1.83
N PRO A 76 -16.88 -1.16 -0.69
CA PRO A 76 -16.07 -1.30 0.51
C PRO A 76 -15.92 -2.76 0.94
N VAL A 77 -14.74 -3.09 1.46
CA VAL A 77 -14.45 -4.45 1.91
C VAL A 77 -14.87 -4.60 3.37
N PHE A 78 -15.78 -5.53 3.64
CA PHE A 78 -16.26 -5.80 4.99
C PHE A 78 -15.81 -7.15 5.56
N ARG A 79 -14.92 -7.86 4.86
CA ARG A 79 -14.41 -9.15 5.34
C ARG A 79 -13.43 -8.93 6.49
N TYR A 80 -13.89 -9.12 7.71
CA TYR A 80 -13.06 -9.01 8.90
C TYR A 80 -12.49 -10.38 9.25
N ARG A 81 -11.17 -10.45 9.42
CA ARG A 81 -10.49 -11.68 9.84
C ARG A 81 -9.38 -11.31 10.82
N PRO A 82 -9.41 -11.87 12.04
CA PRO A 82 -8.34 -11.61 13.01
C PRO A 82 -6.97 -11.94 12.41
N ILE A 83 -6.04 -11.02 12.55
CA ILE A 83 -4.67 -11.16 12.06
C ILE A 83 -3.71 -10.87 13.19
N ASN A 84 -2.72 -11.73 13.35
CA ASN A 84 -1.65 -11.53 14.31
C ASN A 84 -0.35 -11.23 13.55
N LEU A 85 0.13 -10.00 13.70
CA LEU A 85 1.37 -9.55 13.06
C LEU A 85 2.48 -9.48 14.10
N SER A 86 2.74 -10.60 14.78
CA SER A 86 3.80 -10.65 15.78
C SER A 86 5.15 -10.29 15.16
N GLY A 87 5.93 -9.48 15.86
CA GLY A 87 7.21 -9.01 15.36
C GLY A 87 7.11 -7.75 14.51
N LEU A 88 5.92 -7.29 14.17
CA LEU A 88 5.72 -6.05 13.43
C LEU A 88 5.37 -4.92 14.40
N ASP A 89 5.87 -3.72 14.11
CA ASP A 89 5.49 -2.54 14.87
C ASP A 89 4.13 -2.02 14.35
N THR A 90 3.05 -2.59 14.89
CA THR A 90 1.71 -2.23 14.47
C THR A 90 1.34 -0.79 14.83
N LYS A 91 1.96 -0.25 15.87
CA LYS A 91 1.71 1.15 16.24
C LYS A 91 2.16 2.10 15.15
N THR A 92 3.32 1.84 14.56
CA THR A 92 3.81 2.64 13.43
C THR A 92 2.86 2.53 12.24
N LEU A 93 2.41 1.32 11.94
CA LEU A 93 1.43 1.09 10.86
C LEU A 93 0.12 1.82 11.14
N ASP A 94 -0.42 1.69 12.35
CA ASP A 94 -1.68 2.35 12.75
C ASP A 94 -1.61 3.87 12.60
N THR A 95 -0.49 4.46 12.99
CA THR A 95 -0.31 5.92 12.88
C THR A 95 -0.37 6.35 11.41
N CYS A 96 0.24 5.58 10.53
CA CYS A 96 0.18 5.85 9.10
C CYS A 96 -1.26 5.74 8.59
N LEU A 97 -1.95 4.66 8.93
CA LEU A 97 -3.31 4.42 8.47
C LEU A 97 -4.26 5.52 8.96
N GLU A 98 -4.10 5.94 10.19
CA GLU A 98 -4.94 7.01 10.75
C GLU A 98 -4.79 8.30 9.94
N SER A 99 -3.60 8.58 9.44
CA SER A 99 -3.36 9.79 8.65
C SER A 99 -4.10 9.78 7.31
N PHE A 100 -4.50 8.61 6.83
CA PHE A 100 -5.23 8.46 5.57
C PHE A 100 -6.74 8.24 5.76
N LYS A 101 -7.21 8.22 7.00
CA LYS A 101 -8.64 8.05 7.26
C LYS A 101 -9.43 9.16 6.58
N GLY A 102 -10.45 8.77 5.82
CA GLY A 102 -11.29 9.72 5.10
C GLY A 102 -10.77 10.11 3.72
N TRP A 103 -9.58 9.67 3.33
CA TRP A 103 -9.08 9.93 1.99
C TRP A 103 -9.89 9.12 0.98
N THR A 104 -10.28 9.77 -0.12
CA THR A 104 -11.01 9.09 -1.19
C THR A 104 -10.06 8.29 -2.06
N ALA A 105 -10.63 7.35 -2.85
CA ALA A 105 -9.84 6.60 -3.83
C ALA A 105 -9.15 7.56 -4.81
N TYR A 106 -9.86 8.60 -5.25
CA TYR A 106 -9.32 9.61 -6.15
C TYR A 106 -8.07 10.28 -5.56
N GLU A 107 -8.15 10.69 -4.32
CA GLU A 107 -7.03 11.36 -3.64
C GLU A 107 -5.82 10.43 -3.49
N LEU A 108 -6.08 9.17 -3.13
CA LEU A 108 -5.01 8.19 -2.99
C LEU A 108 -4.35 7.87 -4.33
N VAL A 109 -5.15 7.70 -5.38
CA VAL A 109 -4.64 7.44 -6.73
C VAL A 109 -3.77 8.61 -7.19
N ASN A 110 -4.27 9.85 -7.02
CA ASN A 110 -3.51 11.03 -7.43
C ASN A 110 -2.19 11.14 -6.69
N LYS A 111 -2.17 10.84 -5.39
CA LYS A 111 -0.92 10.85 -4.62
C LYS A 111 0.06 9.82 -5.18
N SER A 112 -0.41 8.64 -5.54
CA SER A 112 0.46 7.58 -6.11
C SER A 112 0.96 7.93 -7.51
N HIS A 113 0.25 8.79 -8.23
CA HIS A 113 0.60 9.22 -9.59
C HIS A 113 1.53 10.43 -9.59
N ARG A 114 2.12 10.77 -8.46
CA ARG A 114 3.02 11.92 -8.36
C ARG A 114 4.04 11.92 -9.50
N LYS A 115 4.13 13.04 -10.22
CA LYS A 115 5.08 13.18 -11.33
C LYS A 115 6.51 13.00 -10.81
N GLY A 116 7.25 12.11 -11.48
CA GLY A 116 8.62 11.79 -11.07
C GLY A 116 8.70 10.78 -9.92
N GLY A 117 7.58 10.31 -9.40
CA GLY A 117 7.55 9.27 -8.39
C GLY A 117 7.87 7.89 -8.96
N ALA A 118 7.86 6.88 -8.11
CA ALA A 118 8.24 5.53 -8.52
C ALA A 118 7.28 4.95 -9.56
N TRP A 119 5.96 5.07 -9.33
CA TRP A 119 4.97 4.57 -10.28
C TRP A 119 5.11 5.25 -11.64
N ASP A 120 5.16 6.58 -11.64
CA ASP A 120 5.27 7.37 -12.87
C ASP A 120 6.52 6.97 -13.68
N SER A 121 7.63 6.75 -12.99
CA SER A 121 8.90 6.37 -13.61
C SER A 121 8.84 5.03 -14.32
N VAL A 122 8.04 4.09 -13.83
CA VAL A 122 7.87 2.76 -14.41
C VAL A 122 6.75 2.74 -15.44
N TYR A 123 5.60 3.35 -15.10
CA TYR A 123 4.39 3.26 -15.92
C TYR A 123 4.54 3.96 -17.26
N GLN A 124 5.18 5.11 -17.29
CA GLN A 124 5.52 5.85 -18.53
C GLN A 124 4.35 5.99 -19.51
N GLY A 125 3.21 6.47 -19.00
CA GLY A 125 2.04 6.71 -19.85
C GLY A 125 1.39 5.44 -20.40
N GLY A 126 1.72 4.30 -19.86
CA GLY A 126 1.18 3.00 -20.26
C GLY A 126 2.19 2.06 -20.88
N GLU A 127 3.35 2.57 -21.32
CA GLU A 127 4.39 1.72 -21.90
C GLU A 127 4.97 0.73 -20.90
N GLY A 128 4.98 1.10 -19.62
CA GLY A 128 5.46 0.24 -18.55
C GLY A 128 4.36 -0.50 -17.81
N ARG A 129 3.16 -0.56 -18.36
CA ARG A 129 2.05 -1.27 -17.75
C ARG A 129 2.43 -2.71 -17.42
N ASP A 130 2.05 -3.17 -16.23
CA ASP A 130 2.31 -4.50 -15.69
C ASP A 130 3.77 -4.75 -15.27
N ARG A 131 4.65 -3.78 -15.45
CA ARG A 131 6.03 -3.94 -14.99
C ARG A 131 6.12 -3.83 -13.47
N VAL A 132 7.09 -4.52 -12.91
CA VAL A 132 7.38 -4.47 -11.47
C VAL A 132 7.99 -3.11 -11.14
N ILE A 133 7.56 -2.55 -10.01
CA ILE A 133 8.17 -1.36 -9.43
C ILE A 133 9.10 -1.86 -8.32
N ASP A 134 10.39 -1.85 -8.56
CA ASP A 134 11.37 -2.36 -7.60
C ASP A 134 11.36 -1.55 -6.30
N PHE A 135 11.55 -2.21 -5.18
CA PHE A 135 11.63 -1.53 -3.88
C PHE A 135 12.75 -0.49 -3.85
N GLU A 136 13.88 -0.78 -4.50
CA GLU A 136 14.99 0.19 -4.58
C GLU A 136 14.55 1.48 -5.26
N LEU A 137 13.75 1.37 -6.30
CA LEU A 137 13.21 2.55 -6.99
C LEU A 137 12.24 3.30 -6.10
N ILE A 138 11.39 2.59 -5.37
CA ILE A 138 10.46 3.22 -4.43
C ILE A 138 11.23 4.00 -3.38
N VAL A 139 12.27 3.40 -2.81
CA VAL A 139 13.10 4.07 -1.82
C VAL A 139 13.74 5.32 -2.42
N ASP A 140 14.31 5.21 -3.62
CA ASP A 140 14.97 6.33 -4.28
C ASP A 140 14.01 7.49 -4.57
N LYS A 141 12.81 7.20 -5.04
CA LYS A 141 11.87 8.23 -5.47
C LYS A 141 10.95 8.73 -4.36
N GLU A 142 10.59 7.88 -3.42
CA GLU A 142 9.58 8.22 -2.41
C GLU A 142 10.16 8.46 -1.02
N CYS A 143 11.35 7.95 -0.73
CA CYS A 143 12.00 8.12 0.57
C CYS A 143 13.11 9.17 0.51
N GLU A 144 12.97 10.15 -0.38
CA GLU A 144 13.96 11.18 -0.58
C GLU A 144 14.24 11.95 0.70
N GLY A 145 15.52 12.19 0.96
CA GLY A 145 15.94 12.93 2.16
C GLY A 145 16.03 12.08 3.41
N VAL A 146 15.72 10.80 3.31
CA VAL A 146 15.82 9.87 4.44
C VAL A 146 17.10 9.06 4.31
N SER A 147 17.87 9.09 5.37
CA SER A 147 19.06 8.25 5.49
C SER A 147 18.59 6.86 5.87
N CYS A 148 18.54 6.00 4.91
CA CYS A 148 18.07 4.64 5.12
C CYS A 148 19.22 3.69 5.42
#